data_a3312c71b0ab2196c9a164f1c59e09e3
#
_entry.id   a3312c71b0ab2196c9a164f1c59e09e3
#
_cell.length_a   1.000
_cell.length_b   1.000
_cell.length_c   1.000
_cell.angle_alpha   90.00
_cell.angle_beta   90.00
_cell.angle_gamma   90.00
#
_symmetry.space_group_name_H-M   'P 1'
#
loop_
_entity.id
_entity.type
_entity.pdbx_description
1 polymer ?
#
loop_
_entity_poly.entity_id
_entity_poly.type
_entity_poly.pdbx_seq_one_letter_code
_entity_poly.pdbx_strand_id
1 'polypeptide(L)'
;ATVRRITDTMYHSADEFLDDLRVVQRSLAACGAVRAAYGPVQTIIWQVESFGFHMVEMEFRQHSVVHARALKDIHENGIHGDLQPMTREVIDTFRAIGSIQKRYGKKMAHRYIISFTKSAQHVADVFELAHLSFAHEEDVPELDVIPLFEQLEDLEGCVDVLDQMLTLPVVQKRLAQTNRRMEVMLGYSDSSKDAGPTTAMLALHSAQERIAKWAEKNDIDLVLMHGRGGAVGRGGGPANKAVLAQPKGSVNCFFKLTEQGEVIFARYGNRTLAQRHVESVAAATLLQSAPSVEKTNTETTQKFWDMAEKLNAASH
;
A
#
# COMPACT_ATOMS: atom_id res chain seq x y z
N ALA A 1 -22.79 -18.97 25.93
CA ALA A 1 -22.77 -17.51 25.85
C ALA A 1 -22.29 -17.06 24.45
N THR A 2 -21.10 -17.44 24.00
CA THR A 2 -20.49 -17.00 22.74
C THR A 2 -21.29 -17.40 21.49
N VAL A 3 -21.80 -18.64 21.41
CA VAL A 3 -22.62 -19.07 20.26
C VAL A 3 -23.91 -18.25 20.16
N ARG A 4 -24.53 -17.89 21.27
CA ARG A 4 -25.73 -17.03 21.32
C ARG A 4 -25.39 -15.63 20.85
N ARG A 5 -24.22 -15.10 21.21
CA ARG A 5 -23.75 -13.81 20.76
C ARG A 5 -23.56 -13.78 19.24
N ILE A 6 -22.96 -14.82 18.66
CA ILE A 6 -22.78 -14.94 17.20
C ILE A 6 -24.11 -14.91 16.44
N THR A 7 -25.17 -15.50 16.99
CA THR A 7 -26.48 -15.58 16.32
C THR A 7 -27.38 -14.39 16.58
N ASP A 8 -27.26 -13.74 17.74
CA ASP A 8 -28.26 -12.78 18.23
C ASP A 8 -27.72 -11.33 18.30
N THR A 9 -26.41 -11.12 18.05
CA THR A 9 -25.76 -9.82 18.22
C THR A 9 -25.20 -9.34 16.89
N MET A 10 -25.42 -8.06 16.58
CA MET A 10 -24.73 -7.40 15.48
C MET A 10 -23.33 -6.97 15.92
N TYR A 11 -22.30 -7.44 15.23
CA TYR A 11 -20.92 -7.07 15.50
C TYR A 11 -20.59 -5.66 14.98
N HIS A 12 -19.88 -4.90 15.77
CA HIS A 12 -19.40 -3.57 15.37
C HIS A 12 -18.10 -3.63 14.54
N SER A 13 -17.32 -4.69 14.71
CA SER A 13 -16.08 -4.89 13.96
C SER A 13 -15.85 -6.36 13.61
N ALA A 14 -15.02 -6.59 12.59
CA ALA A 14 -14.57 -7.93 12.22
C ALA A 14 -13.72 -8.57 13.33
N ASP A 15 -12.98 -7.76 14.09
CA ASP A 15 -12.12 -8.24 15.18
C ASP A 15 -12.94 -8.83 16.33
N GLU A 16 -14.06 -8.20 16.70
CA GLU A 16 -14.99 -8.78 17.70
C GLU A 16 -15.53 -10.14 17.24
N PHE A 17 -15.88 -10.27 15.97
CA PHE A 17 -16.35 -11.53 15.41
C PHE A 17 -15.26 -12.59 15.38
N LEU A 18 -14.02 -12.22 15.02
CA LEU A 18 -12.86 -13.11 15.05
C LEU A 18 -12.58 -13.63 16.46
N ASP A 19 -12.68 -12.79 17.48
CA ASP A 19 -12.44 -13.20 18.85
C ASP A 19 -13.47 -14.25 19.31
N ASP A 20 -14.73 -14.08 18.97
CA ASP A 20 -15.77 -15.07 19.26
C ASP A 20 -15.56 -16.36 18.44
N LEU A 21 -15.19 -16.30 17.18
CA LEU A 21 -14.84 -17.46 16.36
C LEU A 21 -13.66 -18.25 16.96
N ARG A 22 -12.63 -17.54 17.44
CA ARG A 22 -11.47 -18.16 18.10
C ARG A 22 -11.84 -18.83 19.43
N VAL A 23 -12.81 -18.28 20.18
CA VAL A 23 -13.36 -18.94 21.37
C VAL A 23 -14.07 -20.25 21.00
N VAL A 24 -14.90 -20.22 19.95
CA VAL A 24 -15.59 -21.43 19.45
C VAL A 24 -14.58 -22.48 18.99
N GLN A 25 -13.55 -22.06 18.23
CA GLN A 25 -12.50 -22.94 17.75
C GLN A 25 -11.75 -23.62 18.87
N ARG A 26 -11.31 -22.88 19.90
CA ARG A 26 -10.65 -23.44 21.08
C ARG A 26 -11.54 -24.43 21.84
N SER A 27 -12.83 -24.08 22.00
CA SER A 27 -13.81 -24.97 22.68
C SER A 27 -14.00 -26.29 21.94
N LEU A 28 -14.14 -26.23 20.60
CA LEU A 28 -14.28 -27.45 19.77
C LEU A 28 -13.01 -28.31 19.83
N ALA A 29 -11.84 -27.71 19.77
CA ALA A 29 -10.57 -28.42 19.89
C ALA A 29 -10.44 -29.12 21.26
N ALA A 30 -10.80 -28.42 22.34
CA ALA A 30 -10.77 -28.98 23.71
C ALA A 30 -11.74 -30.16 23.93
N CYS A 31 -12.88 -30.16 23.22
CA CYS A 31 -13.84 -31.27 23.23
C CYS A 31 -13.46 -32.41 22.26
N GLY A 32 -12.30 -32.37 21.60
CA GLY A 32 -11.87 -33.39 20.65
C GLY A 32 -12.47 -33.26 19.25
N ALA A 33 -13.28 -32.23 18.97
CA ALA A 33 -13.88 -31.98 17.66
C ALA A 33 -12.89 -31.22 16.71
N VAL A 34 -11.66 -31.76 16.60
CA VAL A 34 -10.53 -31.12 15.90
C VAL A 34 -10.84 -30.81 14.42
N ARG A 35 -11.55 -31.72 13.73
CA ARG A 35 -11.92 -31.50 12.31
C ARG A 35 -12.89 -30.32 12.12
N ALA A 36 -13.81 -30.11 13.07
CA ALA A 36 -14.72 -28.97 13.02
C ALA A 36 -13.98 -27.66 13.35
N ALA A 37 -13.10 -27.70 14.37
CA ALA A 37 -12.30 -26.54 14.78
C ALA A 37 -11.37 -26.03 13.68
N TYR A 38 -10.60 -26.91 13.06
CA TYR A 38 -9.58 -26.55 12.07
C TYR A 38 -10.00 -26.81 10.61
N GLY A 39 -11.25 -27.10 10.38
CA GLY A 39 -11.89 -27.16 9.06
C GLY A 39 -12.82 -25.95 8.86
N PRO A 40 -14.15 -26.12 9.01
CA PRO A 40 -15.11 -25.05 8.69
C PRO A 40 -14.89 -23.76 9.49
N VAL A 41 -14.62 -23.85 10.80
CA VAL A 41 -14.39 -22.66 11.64
C VAL A 41 -13.12 -21.94 11.22
N GLN A 42 -12.03 -22.67 10.98
CA GLN A 42 -10.79 -22.08 10.49
C GLN A 42 -10.96 -21.40 9.13
N THR A 43 -11.76 -21.99 8.25
CA THR A 43 -12.05 -21.38 6.93
C THR A 43 -12.75 -20.03 7.08
N ILE A 44 -13.74 -19.93 8.00
CA ILE A 44 -14.41 -18.65 8.28
C ILE A 44 -13.44 -17.64 8.89
N ILE A 45 -12.60 -18.07 9.84
CA ILE A 45 -11.56 -17.21 10.44
C ILE A 45 -10.68 -16.63 9.34
N TRP A 46 -10.15 -17.44 8.44
CA TRP A 46 -9.31 -16.96 7.33
C TRP A 46 -10.04 -16.00 6.39
N GLN A 47 -11.33 -16.25 6.10
CA GLN A 47 -12.13 -15.34 5.29
C GLN A 47 -12.30 -13.98 5.96
N VAL A 48 -12.59 -13.96 7.27
CA VAL A 48 -12.76 -12.71 8.02
C VAL A 48 -11.41 -11.98 8.20
N GLU A 49 -10.32 -12.70 8.45
CA GLU A 49 -8.96 -12.12 8.50
C GLU A 49 -8.55 -11.49 7.17
N SER A 50 -8.92 -12.12 6.04
CA SER A 50 -8.55 -11.66 4.71
C SER A 50 -9.40 -10.50 4.19
N PHE A 51 -10.70 -10.51 4.47
CA PHE A 51 -11.67 -9.60 3.85
C PHE A 51 -12.39 -8.68 4.84
N GLY A 52 -12.31 -8.94 6.15
CA GLY A 52 -13.07 -8.20 7.14
C GLY A 52 -14.57 -8.20 6.86
N PHE A 53 -15.28 -7.16 7.30
CA PHE A 53 -16.68 -6.88 6.91
C PHE A 53 -16.77 -5.93 5.71
N HIS A 54 -15.65 -5.31 5.33
CA HIS A 54 -15.56 -4.33 4.26
C HIS A 54 -15.25 -4.96 2.89
N MET A 55 -14.88 -6.23 2.83
CA MET A 55 -14.58 -7.02 1.63
C MET A 55 -13.39 -6.54 0.80
N VAL A 56 -13.21 -5.23 0.60
CA VAL A 56 -12.17 -4.61 -0.22
C VAL A 56 -11.64 -3.38 0.48
N GLU A 57 -10.33 -3.23 0.56
CA GLU A 57 -9.66 -2.00 0.97
C GLU A 57 -9.50 -1.09 -0.25
N MET A 58 -10.01 0.15 -0.14
CA MET A 58 -9.93 1.14 -1.21
C MET A 58 -8.72 2.05 -1.05
N GLU A 59 -8.22 2.53 -2.18
CA GLU A 59 -7.17 3.53 -2.25
C GLU A 59 -7.70 4.76 -2.96
N PHE A 60 -7.48 5.93 -2.35
CA PHE A 60 -7.77 7.23 -2.94
C PHE A 60 -6.49 7.81 -3.50
N ARG A 61 -6.57 8.48 -4.62
CA ARG A 61 -5.39 9.06 -5.25
C ARG A 61 -5.71 10.45 -5.80
N GLN A 62 -4.83 11.41 -5.51
CA GLN A 62 -4.90 12.75 -6.10
C GLN A 62 -3.49 13.31 -6.34
N HIS A 63 -3.40 14.27 -7.22
CA HIS A 63 -2.16 14.94 -7.58
C HIS A 63 -1.78 16.02 -6.56
N SER A 64 -0.49 16.11 -6.20
CA SER A 64 0.03 17.10 -5.23
C SER A 64 -0.34 18.55 -5.56
N VAL A 65 -0.30 18.92 -6.83
CA VAL A 65 -0.68 20.28 -7.29
C VAL A 65 -2.16 20.59 -7.01
N VAL A 66 -3.05 19.59 -7.04
CA VAL A 66 -4.47 19.78 -6.72
C VAL A 66 -4.63 20.10 -5.25
N HIS A 67 -3.90 19.41 -4.35
CA HIS A 67 -3.90 19.69 -2.92
C HIS A 67 -3.43 21.11 -2.63
N ALA A 68 -2.28 21.50 -3.18
CA ALA A 68 -1.73 22.85 -2.98
C ALA A 68 -2.70 23.95 -3.47
N ARG A 69 -3.37 23.74 -4.60
CA ARG A 69 -4.39 24.69 -5.11
C ARG A 69 -5.62 24.73 -4.23
N ALA A 70 -6.08 23.58 -3.73
CA ALA A 70 -7.22 23.52 -2.84
C ALA A 70 -6.94 24.22 -1.51
N LEU A 71 -5.76 24.02 -0.90
CA LEU A 71 -5.35 24.76 0.29
C LEU A 71 -5.32 26.26 0.06
N LYS A 72 -4.70 26.68 -1.04
CA LYS A 72 -4.64 28.10 -1.40
C LYS A 72 -6.03 28.72 -1.51
N ASP A 73 -6.95 28.04 -2.21
CA ASP A 73 -8.33 28.50 -2.39
C ASP A 73 -9.08 28.60 -1.05
N ILE A 74 -8.91 27.61 -0.16
CA ILE A 74 -9.51 27.63 1.18
C ILE A 74 -8.94 28.74 2.06
N HIS A 75 -7.62 29.00 1.99
CA HIS A 75 -6.99 30.08 2.77
C HIS A 75 -7.41 31.47 2.28
N GLU A 76 -7.65 31.63 0.98
CA GLU A 76 -8.09 32.91 0.40
C GLU A 76 -9.58 33.19 0.62
N ASN A 77 -10.44 32.18 0.52
CA ASN A 77 -11.90 32.34 0.51
C ASN A 77 -12.61 31.80 1.75
N GLY A 78 -11.90 31.05 2.61
CA GLY A 78 -12.48 30.32 3.74
C GLY A 78 -13.20 29.03 3.31
N ILE A 79 -13.29 28.05 4.21
CA ILE A 79 -13.89 26.73 3.94
C ILE A 79 -15.38 26.80 3.54
N HIS A 80 -16.08 27.82 3.92
CA HIS A 80 -17.49 28.07 3.58
C HIS A 80 -17.69 29.13 2.49
N GLY A 81 -16.60 29.63 1.89
CA GLY A 81 -16.62 30.62 0.85
C GLY A 81 -16.99 30.08 -0.54
N ASP A 82 -16.83 30.93 -1.55
CA ASP A 82 -17.06 30.50 -2.95
C ASP A 82 -15.83 29.80 -3.50
N LEU A 83 -15.69 28.51 -3.15
CA LEU A 83 -14.57 27.67 -3.54
C LEU A 83 -14.69 27.18 -4.98
N GLN A 84 -13.54 26.96 -5.62
CA GLN A 84 -13.46 26.34 -6.94
C GLN A 84 -14.07 24.92 -6.92
N PRO A 85 -14.63 24.44 -8.05
CA PRO A 85 -15.25 23.12 -8.12
C PRO A 85 -14.32 21.98 -7.68
N MET A 86 -13.04 22.02 -8.09
CA MET A 86 -12.05 21.01 -7.72
C MET A 86 -11.74 21.04 -6.21
N THR A 87 -11.71 22.21 -5.58
CA THR A 87 -11.50 22.35 -4.13
C THR A 87 -12.66 21.71 -3.37
N ARG A 88 -13.90 21.94 -3.82
CA ARG A 88 -15.09 21.28 -3.24
C ARG A 88 -15.04 19.76 -3.37
N GLU A 89 -14.62 19.26 -4.54
CA GLU A 89 -14.45 17.82 -4.76
C GLU A 89 -13.41 17.20 -3.83
N VAL A 90 -12.29 17.89 -3.58
CA VAL A 90 -11.27 17.43 -2.61
C VAL A 90 -11.86 17.35 -1.19
N ILE A 91 -12.58 18.39 -0.75
CA ILE A 91 -13.25 18.41 0.57
C ILE A 91 -14.26 17.27 0.67
N ASP A 92 -15.10 17.11 -0.34
CA ASP A 92 -16.15 16.07 -0.36
C ASP A 92 -15.56 14.67 -0.42
N THR A 93 -14.38 14.49 -1.03
CA THR A 93 -13.62 13.23 -0.99
C THR A 93 -13.20 12.89 0.44
N PHE A 94 -12.63 13.82 1.22
CA PHE A 94 -12.29 13.55 2.62
C PHE A 94 -13.51 13.27 3.47
N ARG A 95 -14.62 13.98 3.27
CA ARG A 95 -15.91 13.71 3.93
C ARG A 95 -16.45 12.33 3.61
N ALA A 96 -16.35 11.91 2.36
CA ALA A 96 -16.75 10.58 1.93
C ALA A 96 -15.88 9.50 2.60
N ILE A 97 -14.55 9.69 2.66
CA ILE A 97 -13.63 8.79 3.37
C ILE A 97 -14.04 8.66 4.84
N GLY A 98 -14.27 9.78 5.55
CA GLY A 98 -14.71 9.75 6.95
C GLY A 98 -16.03 9.01 7.14
N SER A 99 -17.00 9.24 6.26
CA SER A 99 -18.30 8.54 6.25
C SER A 99 -18.14 7.02 6.04
N ILE A 100 -17.27 6.62 5.11
CA ILE A 100 -16.96 5.22 4.81
C ILE A 100 -16.31 4.56 6.03
N GLN A 101 -15.32 5.22 6.63
CA GLN A 101 -14.63 4.70 7.82
C GLN A 101 -15.57 4.50 9.00
N LYS A 102 -16.50 5.44 9.23
CA LYS A 102 -17.53 5.30 10.28
C LYS A 102 -18.46 4.12 10.04
N ARG A 103 -18.85 3.89 8.79
CA ARG A 103 -19.84 2.87 8.45
C ARG A 103 -19.26 1.47 8.31
N TYR A 104 -18.07 1.34 7.75
CA TYR A 104 -17.50 0.05 7.33
C TYR A 104 -16.16 -0.29 8.01
N GLY A 105 -15.67 0.61 8.85
CA GLY A 105 -14.38 0.46 9.52
C GLY A 105 -13.22 1.14 8.78
N LYS A 106 -12.20 1.49 9.53
CA LYS A 106 -11.05 2.29 9.05
C LYS A 106 -10.31 1.65 7.89
N LYS A 107 -10.15 0.32 7.92
CA LYS A 107 -9.42 -0.44 6.89
C LYS A 107 -10.00 -0.30 5.48
N MET A 108 -11.30 0.00 5.36
CA MET A 108 -11.93 0.12 4.03
C MET A 108 -11.39 1.30 3.23
N ALA A 109 -11.03 2.41 3.88
CA ALA A 109 -10.75 3.67 3.19
C ALA A 109 -9.69 4.50 3.95
N HIS A 110 -8.52 3.92 4.24
CA HIS A 110 -7.47 4.64 4.96
C HIS A 110 -6.26 5.02 4.10
N ARG A 111 -6.09 4.43 2.90
CA ARG A 111 -4.95 4.68 2.03
C ARG A 111 -5.20 5.86 1.11
N TYR A 112 -4.31 6.85 1.18
CA TYR A 112 -4.37 8.04 0.35
C TYR A 112 -3.05 8.27 -0.37
N ILE A 113 -3.03 8.10 -1.69
CA ILE A 113 -1.84 8.18 -2.53
C ILE A 113 -1.70 9.59 -3.10
N ILE A 114 -0.51 10.16 -3.01
CA ILE A 114 -0.19 11.44 -3.62
C ILE A 114 0.65 11.21 -4.86
N SER A 115 0.10 11.50 -6.04
CA SER A 115 0.88 11.51 -7.28
C SER A 115 1.84 12.70 -7.31
N PHE A 116 3.02 12.47 -7.88
CA PHE A 116 4.09 13.48 -8.01
C PHE A 116 4.47 14.07 -6.66
N THR A 117 4.82 13.20 -5.70
CA THR A 117 5.32 13.63 -4.40
C THR A 117 6.78 14.08 -4.53
N LYS A 118 7.04 15.36 -4.31
CA LYS A 118 8.38 15.97 -4.39
C LYS A 118 8.90 16.49 -3.05
N SER A 119 8.08 16.55 -2.03
CA SER A 119 8.46 17.04 -0.70
C SER A 119 7.53 16.51 0.39
N ALA A 120 8.00 16.55 1.63
CA ALA A 120 7.17 16.23 2.80
C ALA A 120 5.99 17.21 2.98
N GLN A 121 6.09 18.43 2.43
CA GLN A 121 4.98 19.39 2.46
C GLN A 121 3.74 18.84 1.77
N HIS A 122 3.87 18.13 0.64
CA HIS A 122 2.73 17.51 -0.04
C HIS A 122 1.98 16.52 0.85
N VAL A 123 2.68 15.87 1.78
CA VAL A 123 2.07 14.98 2.78
C VAL A 123 1.37 15.79 3.86
N ALA A 124 1.99 16.86 4.34
CA ALA A 124 1.38 17.78 5.31
C ALA A 124 0.10 18.41 4.73
N ASP A 125 0.10 18.81 3.47
CA ASP A 125 -1.05 19.38 2.76
C ASP A 125 -2.28 18.47 2.81
N VAL A 126 -2.09 17.16 2.64
CA VAL A 126 -3.19 16.19 2.71
C VAL A 126 -3.79 16.12 4.11
N PHE A 127 -2.95 16.10 5.15
CA PHE A 127 -3.44 16.09 6.53
C PHE A 127 -4.15 17.40 6.89
N GLU A 128 -3.65 18.54 6.43
CA GLU A 128 -4.29 19.84 6.63
C GLU A 128 -5.66 19.88 5.93
N LEU A 129 -5.76 19.46 4.66
CA LEU A 129 -7.03 19.37 3.94
C LEU A 129 -8.02 18.44 4.63
N ALA A 130 -7.56 17.30 5.13
CA ALA A 130 -8.42 16.38 5.87
C ALA A 130 -8.99 17.07 7.11
N HIS A 131 -8.16 17.76 7.91
CA HIS A 131 -8.63 18.50 9.09
C HIS A 131 -9.60 19.63 8.73
N LEU A 132 -9.28 20.44 7.73
CA LEU A 132 -10.15 21.54 7.28
C LEU A 132 -11.51 21.06 6.76
N SER A 133 -11.61 19.80 6.30
CA SER A 133 -12.84 19.25 5.76
C SER A 133 -13.90 18.91 6.79
N PHE A 134 -13.56 18.94 8.09
CA PHE A 134 -14.45 18.56 9.20
C PHE A 134 -14.54 19.66 10.26
N ALA A 135 -15.68 19.72 10.95
CA ALA A 135 -15.89 20.66 12.06
C ALA A 135 -15.33 20.13 13.38
N HIS A 136 -15.23 18.81 13.54
CA HIS A 136 -14.80 18.15 14.77
C HIS A 136 -13.66 17.19 14.49
N GLU A 137 -12.67 17.18 15.38
CA GLU A 137 -11.46 16.33 15.27
C GLU A 137 -11.79 14.83 15.22
N GLU A 138 -12.81 14.38 15.96
CA GLU A 138 -13.27 12.99 15.98
C GLU A 138 -13.87 12.52 14.66
N ASP A 139 -14.20 13.43 13.74
CA ASP A 139 -14.75 13.11 12.42
C ASP A 139 -13.68 13.00 11.35
N VAL A 140 -12.47 13.51 11.62
CA VAL A 140 -11.34 13.48 10.69
C VAL A 140 -10.92 12.02 10.45
N PRO A 141 -10.86 11.56 9.17
CA PRO A 141 -10.48 10.19 8.87
C PRO A 141 -9.03 9.90 9.26
N GLU A 142 -8.77 8.67 9.69
CA GLU A 142 -7.41 8.18 9.83
C GLU A 142 -6.84 7.84 8.45
N LEU A 143 -5.71 8.44 8.09
CA LEU A 143 -5.10 8.27 6.77
C LEU A 143 -3.67 7.72 6.88
N ASP A 144 -3.38 6.74 6.04
CA ASP A 144 -2.03 6.37 5.64
C ASP A 144 -1.73 7.12 4.34
N VAL A 145 -0.99 8.21 4.46
CA VAL A 145 -0.65 9.04 3.30
C VAL A 145 0.59 8.46 2.63
N ILE A 146 0.43 8.04 1.37
CA ILE A 146 1.40 7.25 0.61
C ILE A 146 2.04 8.13 -0.45
N PRO A 147 3.32 8.46 -0.33
CA PRO A 147 4.03 9.18 -1.39
C PRO A 147 4.21 8.27 -2.60
N LEU A 148 3.93 8.78 -3.79
CA LEU A 148 4.23 8.11 -5.06
C LEU A 148 5.38 8.85 -5.75
N PHE A 149 6.46 8.12 -5.96
CA PHE A 149 7.63 8.56 -6.72
C PHE A 149 7.56 7.96 -8.12
N GLU A 150 7.44 8.81 -9.15
CA GLU A 150 7.14 8.35 -10.49
C GLU A 150 7.97 9.00 -11.61
N GLN A 151 8.76 10.03 -11.33
CA GLN A 151 9.75 10.60 -12.24
C GLN A 151 11.17 10.19 -11.83
N LEU A 152 12.14 10.31 -12.73
CA LEU A 152 13.53 9.95 -12.42
C LEU A 152 14.07 10.77 -11.23
N GLU A 153 13.85 12.09 -11.26
CA GLU A 153 14.22 13.00 -10.18
C GLU A 153 13.57 12.63 -8.84
N ASP A 154 12.28 12.24 -8.86
CA ASP A 154 11.54 11.82 -7.67
C ASP A 154 12.15 10.53 -7.08
N LEU A 155 12.51 9.58 -7.96
CA LEU A 155 13.17 8.34 -7.55
C LEU A 155 14.56 8.59 -6.96
N GLU A 156 15.30 9.54 -7.49
CA GLU A 156 16.64 9.92 -6.97
C GLU A 156 16.53 10.61 -5.60
N GLY A 157 15.57 11.51 -5.42
CA GLY A 157 15.34 12.26 -4.18
C GLY A 157 14.46 11.57 -3.14
N CYS A 158 13.97 10.34 -3.39
CA CYS A 158 12.95 9.71 -2.55
C CYS A 158 13.31 9.58 -1.06
N VAL A 159 14.57 9.25 -0.75
CA VAL A 159 15.04 9.09 0.63
C VAL A 159 15.00 10.41 1.39
N ASP A 160 15.41 11.51 0.76
CA ASP A 160 15.39 12.84 1.37
C ASP A 160 13.97 13.29 1.72
N VAL A 161 13.01 12.99 0.83
CA VAL A 161 11.58 13.23 1.09
C VAL A 161 11.08 12.39 2.26
N LEU A 162 11.45 11.11 2.32
CA LEU A 162 11.06 10.21 3.40
C LEU A 162 11.67 10.62 4.74
N ASP A 163 12.94 11.06 4.77
CA ASP A 163 13.57 11.60 5.97
C ASP A 163 12.82 12.86 6.48
N GLN A 164 12.47 13.77 5.58
CA GLN A 164 11.66 14.94 5.93
C GLN A 164 10.27 14.55 6.42
N MET A 165 9.61 13.56 5.81
CA MET A 165 8.30 13.06 6.28
C MET A 165 8.36 12.56 7.72
N LEU A 166 9.45 11.89 8.14
CA LEU A 166 9.61 11.45 9.52
C LEU A 166 9.71 12.60 10.52
N THR A 167 10.00 13.82 10.10
CA THR A 167 10.00 15.00 10.99
C THR A 167 8.60 15.55 11.27
N LEU A 168 7.59 15.17 10.47
CA LEU A 168 6.22 15.66 10.61
C LEU A 168 5.53 15.01 11.83
N PRO A 169 5.02 15.80 12.80
CA PRO A 169 4.36 15.25 13.98
C PRO A 169 3.19 14.32 13.67
N VAL A 170 2.43 14.63 12.61
CA VAL A 170 1.28 13.83 12.18
C VAL A 170 1.72 12.45 11.66
N VAL A 171 2.84 12.38 10.95
CA VAL A 171 3.42 11.12 10.47
C VAL A 171 3.93 10.30 11.66
N GLN A 172 4.63 10.92 12.63
CA GLN A 172 5.08 10.25 13.85
C GLN A 172 3.90 9.70 14.67
N LYS A 173 2.84 10.48 14.83
CA LYS A 173 1.59 10.03 15.48
C LYS A 173 1.02 8.81 14.77
N ARG A 174 0.97 8.82 13.44
CA ARG A 174 0.43 7.71 12.66
C ARG A 174 1.31 6.46 12.75
N LEU A 175 2.62 6.59 12.65
CA LEU A 175 3.56 5.48 12.80
C LEU A 175 3.43 4.79 14.17
N ALA A 176 3.21 5.54 15.24
CA ALA A 176 2.97 4.97 16.57
C ALA A 176 1.68 4.11 16.61
N GLN A 177 0.66 4.46 15.81
CA GLN A 177 -0.61 3.72 15.74
C GLN A 177 -0.55 2.48 14.84
N THR A 178 0.37 2.43 13.89
CA THR A 178 0.49 1.40 12.85
C THR A 178 1.67 0.44 13.06
N ASN A 179 2.20 0.34 14.28
CA ASN A 179 3.42 -0.43 14.57
C ASN A 179 4.58 -0.06 13.64
N ARG A 180 4.75 1.24 13.37
CA ARG A 180 5.77 1.83 12.48
C ARG A 180 5.66 1.39 11.02
N ARG A 181 4.49 0.93 10.58
CA ARG A 181 4.25 0.57 9.18
C ARG A 181 4.09 1.82 8.32
N MET A 182 4.83 1.85 7.22
CA MET A 182 4.77 2.89 6.19
C MET A 182 4.71 2.27 4.80
N GLU A 183 3.83 2.81 3.98
CA GLU A 183 3.69 2.40 2.58
C GLU A 183 4.26 3.49 1.67
N VAL A 184 5.01 3.08 0.64
CA VAL A 184 5.58 3.95 -0.40
C VAL A 184 5.24 3.36 -1.75
N MET A 185 4.75 4.18 -2.67
CA MET A 185 4.41 3.74 -4.03
C MET A 185 5.48 4.15 -5.03
N LEU A 186 5.79 3.24 -5.95
CA LEU A 186 6.73 3.45 -7.05
C LEU A 186 5.99 3.36 -8.39
N GLY A 187 6.15 4.39 -9.23
CA GLY A 187 5.53 4.47 -10.55
C GLY A 187 6.45 3.96 -11.64
N TYR A 188 5.99 2.97 -12.41
CA TYR A 188 6.76 2.33 -13.48
C TYR A 188 6.48 2.95 -14.86
N SER A 189 5.23 3.31 -15.13
CA SER A 189 4.80 3.79 -16.44
C SER A 189 5.34 5.19 -16.73
N ASP A 190 5.22 6.07 -15.77
CA ASP A 190 5.60 7.46 -15.93
C ASP A 190 7.12 7.61 -15.91
N SER A 191 7.83 6.85 -15.07
CA SER A 191 9.29 6.76 -15.12
C SER A 191 9.80 6.26 -16.47
N SER A 192 9.12 5.28 -17.09
CA SER A 192 9.49 4.76 -18.41
C SER A 192 9.23 5.76 -19.54
N LYS A 193 8.23 6.62 -19.40
CA LYS A 193 7.96 7.71 -20.36
C LYS A 193 8.98 8.84 -20.22
N ASP A 194 9.43 9.09 -19.01
CA ASP A 194 10.39 10.15 -18.67
C ASP A 194 11.81 9.83 -19.14
N ALA A 195 12.32 8.65 -18.76
CA ALA A 195 13.72 8.28 -18.92
C ALA A 195 13.98 7.08 -19.86
N GLY A 196 12.94 6.57 -20.51
CA GLY A 196 13.02 5.31 -21.26
C GLY A 196 12.98 4.06 -20.37
N PRO A 197 12.62 2.89 -20.94
CA PRO A 197 12.32 1.69 -20.14
C PRO A 197 13.54 1.12 -19.40
N THR A 198 14.73 1.18 -19.98
CA THR A 198 15.95 0.63 -19.37
C THR A 198 16.39 1.47 -18.19
N THR A 199 16.53 2.77 -18.37
CA THR A 199 16.89 3.75 -17.33
C THR A 199 15.89 3.72 -16.19
N ALA A 200 14.60 3.72 -16.51
CA ALA A 200 13.53 3.64 -15.49
C ALA A 200 13.62 2.36 -14.65
N MET A 201 13.87 1.21 -15.25
CA MET A 201 14.02 -0.05 -14.49
C MET A 201 15.22 -0.04 -13.55
N LEU A 202 16.35 0.51 -13.98
CA LEU A 202 17.55 0.63 -13.14
C LEU A 202 17.34 1.64 -12.01
N ALA A 203 16.73 2.80 -12.31
CA ALA A 203 16.39 3.81 -11.31
C ALA A 203 15.42 3.29 -10.26
N LEU A 204 14.39 2.54 -10.69
CA LEU A 204 13.43 1.90 -9.78
C LEU A 204 14.11 0.86 -8.88
N HIS A 205 15.00 0.03 -9.43
CA HIS A 205 15.74 -0.95 -8.63
C HIS A 205 16.62 -0.26 -7.58
N SER A 206 17.36 0.77 -7.99
CA SER A 206 18.20 1.58 -7.08
C SER A 206 17.37 2.30 -6.01
N ALA A 207 16.23 2.89 -6.37
CA ALA A 207 15.34 3.55 -5.42
C ALA A 207 14.80 2.56 -4.38
N GLN A 208 14.35 1.37 -4.80
CA GLN A 208 13.88 0.31 -3.90
C GLN A 208 14.97 -0.10 -2.90
N GLU A 209 16.20 -0.30 -3.37
CA GLU A 209 17.32 -0.67 -2.49
C GLU A 209 17.61 0.43 -1.45
N ARG A 210 17.62 1.69 -1.87
CA ARG A 210 17.83 2.84 -0.99
C ARG A 210 16.70 3.01 0.03
N ILE A 211 15.45 2.87 -0.40
CA ILE A 211 14.28 2.96 0.49
C ILE A 211 14.29 1.80 1.49
N ALA A 212 14.63 0.58 1.07
CA ALA A 212 14.73 -0.57 1.97
C ALA A 212 15.81 -0.36 3.05
N LYS A 213 16.99 0.11 2.67
CA LYS A 213 18.09 0.46 3.61
C LYS A 213 17.70 1.59 4.57
N TRP A 214 16.98 2.60 4.04
CA TRP A 214 16.43 3.69 4.82
C TRP A 214 15.42 3.21 5.87
N ALA A 215 14.53 2.31 5.48
CA ALA A 215 13.50 1.74 6.34
C ALA A 215 14.13 0.91 7.47
N GLU A 216 15.12 0.06 7.16
CA GLU A 216 15.88 -0.70 8.14
C GLU A 216 16.57 0.23 9.17
N LYS A 217 17.25 1.28 8.70
CA LYS A 217 17.92 2.28 9.55
C LYS A 217 16.96 3.00 10.49
N ASN A 218 15.75 3.26 10.05
CA ASN A 218 14.75 4.02 10.80
C ASN A 218 13.72 3.14 11.53
N ASP A 219 13.92 1.82 11.57
CA ASP A 219 13.00 0.86 12.19
C ASP A 219 11.56 1.00 11.64
N ILE A 220 11.42 1.05 10.32
CA ILE A 220 10.14 1.17 9.61
C ILE A 220 9.76 -0.20 9.02
N ASP A 221 8.54 -0.67 9.32
CA ASP A 221 7.89 -1.78 8.61
C ASP A 221 7.44 -1.30 7.23
N LEU A 222 8.34 -1.45 6.25
CA LEU A 222 8.16 -0.91 4.90
C LEU A 222 7.26 -1.79 4.05
N VAL A 223 6.30 -1.17 3.39
CA VAL A 223 5.52 -1.76 2.29
C VAL A 223 5.80 -0.99 1.02
N LEU A 224 6.42 -1.63 0.04
CA LEU A 224 6.53 -1.07 -1.31
C LEU A 224 5.32 -1.48 -2.16
N MET A 225 4.61 -0.46 -2.67
CA MET A 225 3.53 -0.64 -3.63
C MET A 225 4.06 -0.42 -5.05
N HIS A 226 3.99 -1.47 -5.86
CA HIS A 226 4.47 -1.42 -7.24
C HIS A 226 3.34 -0.99 -8.17
N GLY A 227 3.32 0.29 -8.55
CA GLY A 227 2.44 0.86 -9.57
C GLY A 227 2.91 0.48 -10.97
N ARG A 228 2.94 -0.82 -11.29
CA ARG A 228 3.37 -1.32 -12.59
C ARG A 228 2.35 -0.93 -13.66
N GLY A 229 2.60 0.17 -14.31
CA GLY A 229 1.89 0.57 -15.51
C GLY A 229 2.15 -0.42 -16.63
N GLY A 230 1.08 -0.83 -17.30
CA GLY A 230 1.12 -1.90 -18.28
C GLY A 230 1.10 -3.28 -17.64
N ALA A 231 0.66 -4.28 -18.40
CA ALA A 231 0.68 -5.66 -17.93
C ALA A 231 2.08 -6.01 -17.44
N VAL A 232 2.22 -6.63 -16.27
CA VAL A 232 3.47 -7.29 -15.84
C VAL A 232 3.96 -8.24 -16.95
N GLY A 233 3.07 -8.68 -17.83
CA GLY A 233 3.36 -9.40 -19.06
C GLY A 233 3.78 -8.56 -20.27
N ARG A 234 3.75 -7.22 -20.22
CA ARG A 234 4.34 -6.41 -21.30
C ARG A 234 5.85 -6.36 -21.13
N GLY A 235 6.53 -7.43 -21.53
CA GLY A 235 7.98 -7.58 -21.50
C GLY A 235 8.58 -7.89 -20.12
N GLY A 236 7.78 -7.97 -19.05
CA GLY A 236 8.27 -8.16 -17.67
C GLY A 236 8.35 -9.60 -17.19
N GLY A 237 8.02 -10.58 -18.01
CA GLY A 237 8.00 -12.00 -17.63
C GLY A 237 6.94 -12.35 -16.59
N PRO A 238 6.96 -13.59 -16.06
CA PRO A 238 6.03 -14.04 -15.03
C PRO A 238 6.16 -13.22 -13.73
N ALA A 239 5.02 -12.92 -13.09
CA ALA A 239 4.98 -12.09 -11.87
C ALA A 239 5.88 -12.64 -10.73
N ASN A 240 5.93 -13.96 -10.56
CA ASN A 240 6.78 -14.61 -9.57
C ASN A 240 8.28 -14.35 -9.80
N LYS A 241 8.74 -14.34 -11.06
CA LYS A 241 10.14 -13.97 -11.37
C LYS A 241 10.43 -12.52 -11.05
N ALA A 242 9.47 -11.64 -11.31
CA ALA A 242 9.59 -10.23 -10.98
C ALA A 242 9.70 -10.00 -9.46
N VAL A 243 8.97 -10.76 -8.64
CA VAL A 243 9.08 -10.72 -7.18
C VAL A 243 10.47 -11.19 -6.74
N LEU A 244 10.95 -12.32 -7.26
CA LEU A 244 12.25 -12.89 -6.91
C LEU A 244 13.45 -12.01 -7.32
N ALA A 245 13.27 -11.11 -8.28
CA ALA A 245 14.29 -10.18 -8.73
C ALA A 245 14.32 -8.85 -7.94
N GLN A 246 13.50 -8.69 -6.91
CA GLN A 246 13.49 -7.46 -6.12
C GLN A 246 14.74 -7.34 -5.24
N PRO A 247 15.19 -6.10 -4.94
CA PRO A 247 16.33 -5.87 -4.05
C PRO A 247 16.11 -6.44 -2.64
N LYS A 248 17.20 -6.72 -1.95
CA LYS A 248 17.16 -7.16 -0.55
C LYS A 248 16.40 -6.16 0.32
N GLY A 249 15.54 -6.69 1.21
CA GLY A 249 14.77 -5.88 2.16
C GLY A 249 13.57 -5.14 1.56
N SER A 250 13.38 -5.17 0.23
CA SER A 250 12.24 -4.51 -0.44
C SER A 250 10.95 -5.35 -0.43
N VAL A 251 11.06 -6.64 -0.11
CA VAL A 251 9.95 -7.59 0.03
C VAL A 251 10.08 -8.27 1.39
N ASN A 252 9.48 -7.70 2.41
CA ASN A 252 9.52 -8.24 3.77
C ASN A 252 8.31 -9.15 4.02
N CYS A 253 8.27 -10.34 3.40
CA CYS A 253 7.12 -11.24 3.40
C CYS A 253 5.80 -10.61 2.95
N PHE A 254 5.87 -9.42 2.36
CA PHE A 254 4.73 -8.66 1.87
C PHE A 254 5.06 -8.03 0.51
N PHE A 255 4.26 -8.31 -0.50
CA PHE A 255 4.41 -7.75 -1.84
C PHE A 255 3.09 -7.15 -2.33
N LYS A 256 3.07 -5.84 -2.60
CA LYS A 256 1.88 -5.13 -3.06
C LYS A 256 2.06 -4.67 -4.50
N LEU A 257 1.12 -5.00 -5.34
CA LEU A 257 1.17 -4.79 -6.79
C LEU A 257 -0.19 -4.28 -7.28
N THR A 258 -0.18 -3.23 -8.10
CA THR A 258 -1.37 -2.80 -8.84
C THR A 258 -1.46 -3.56 -10.15
N GLU A 259 -2.52 -4.34 -10.34
CA GLU A 259 -2.83 -5.01 -11.59
C GLU A 259 -3.51 -4.03 -12.56
N GLN A 260 -3.14 -4.11 -13.83
CA GLN A 260 -3.82 -3.34 -14.88
C GLN A 260 -5.18 -3.95 -15.22
N GLY A 261 -6.17 -3.11 -15.49
CA GLY A 261 -7.55 -3.54 -15.79
C GLY A 261 -7.66 -4.58 -16.88
N GLU A 262 -6.86 -4.43 -17.96
CA GLU A 262 -6.85 -5.37 -19.08
C GLU A 262 -6.38 -6.79 -18.76
N VAL A 263 -5.63 -6.99 -17.69
CA VAL A 263 -5.13 -8.33 -17.30
C VAL A 263 -5.94 -8.99 -16.20
N ILE A 264 -6.81 -8.24 -15.52
CA ILE A 264 -7.59 -8.75 -14.39
C ILE A 264 -8.45 -9.94 -14.82
N PHE A 265 -9.17 -9.83 -15.91
CA PHE A 265 -10.00 -10.93 -16.42
C PHE A 265 -9.17 -12.17 -16.81
N ALA A 266 -8.03 -11.97 -17.48
CA ALA A 266 -7.16 -13.06 -17.88
C ALA A 266 -6.55 -13.81 -16.70
N ARG A 267 -6.26 -13.12 -15.58
CA ARG A 267 -5.65 -13.70 -14.38
C ARG A 267 -6.66 -14.22 -13.37
N TYR A 268 -7.79 -13.54 -13.21
CA TYR A 268 -8.75 -13.77 -12.12
C TYR A 268 -10.14 -14.20 -12.59
N GLY A 269 -10.44 -14.14 -13.89
CA GLY A 269 -11.73 -14.52 -14.44
C GLY A 269 -12.03 -16.02 -14.39
N ASN A 270 -11.01 -16.87 -14.20
CA ASN A 270 -11.15 -18.30 -13.97
C ASN A 270 -10.54 -18.69 -12.63
N ARG A 271 -11.28 -19.40 -11.79
CA ARG A 271 -10.88 -19.77 -10.42
C ARG A 271 -9.55 -20.53 -10.37
N THR A 272 -9.36 -21.50 -11.27
CA THR A 272 -8.13 -22.31 -11.27
C THR A 272 -6.90 -21.48 -11.68
N LEU A 273 -7.07 -20.59 -12.68
CA LEU A 273 -6.01 -19.68 -13.09
C LEU A 273 -5.69 -18.67 -11.99
N ALA A 274 -6.72 -18.12 -11.34
CA ALA A 274 -6.57 -17.19 -10.23
C ALA A 274 -5.81 -17.83 -9.06
N GLN A 275 -6.22 -19.03 -8.65
CA GLN A 275 -5.54 -19.78 -7.59
C GLN A 275 -4.06 -20.00 -7.93
N ARG A 276 -3.76 -20.51 -9.11
CA ARG A 276 -2.36 -20.73 -9.55
C ARG A 276 -1.55 -19.44 -9.57
N HIS A 277 -2.16 -18.34 -10.03
CA HIS A 277 -1.48 -17.04 -10.05
C HIS A 277 -1.16 -16.55 -8.64
N VAL A 278 -2.13 -16.56 -7.73
CA VAL A 278 -1.97 -16.16 -6.33
C VAL A 278 -0.94 -17.03 -5.62
N GLU A 279 -1.02 -18.36 -5.76
CA GLU A 279 -0.05 -19.31 -5.19
C GLU A 279 1.37 -19.05 -5.68
N SER A 280 1.54 -18.79 -6.99
CA SER A 280 2.86 -18.48 -7.57
C SER A 280 3.46 -17.19 -7.04
N VAL A 281 2.64 -16.14 -6.87
CA VAL A 281 3.09 -14.87 -6.32
C VAL A 281 3.38 -14.99 -4.83
N ALA A 282 2.50 -15.64 -4.06
CA ALA A 282 2.69 -15.87 -2.64
C ALA A 282 3.96 -16.68 -2.35
N ALA A 283 4.19 -17.78 -3.10
CA ALA A 283 5.41 -18.58 -2.98
C ALA A 283 6.66 -17.75 -3.30
N ALA A 284 6.64 -16.93 -4.33
CA ALA A 284 7.76 -16.06 -4.67
C ALA A 284 8.02 -15.01 -3.59
N THR A 285 6.96 -14.43 -3.00
CA THR A 285 7.07 -13.46 -1.91
C THR A 285 7.72 -14.07 -0.67
N LEU A 286 7.34 -15.29 -0.30
CA LEU A 286 7.97 -16.00 0.79
C LEU A 286 9.43 -16.38 0.50
N LEU A 287 9.71 -16.84 -0.74
CA LEU A 287 11.07 -17.23 -1.15
C LEU A 287 12.00 -16.02 -1.25
N GLN A 288 11.49 -14.84 -1.65
CA GLN A 288 12.29 -13.62 -1.76
C GLN A 288 12.93 -13.22 -0.43
N SER A 289 12.24 -13.45 0.68
CA SER A 289 12.75 -13.19 2.03
C SER A 289 13.70 -14.28 2.54
N ALA A 290 14.00 -15.32 1.75
CA ALA A 290 14.94 -16.35 2.15
C ALA A 290 16.39 -15.84 2.02
N PRO A 291 17.27 -16.04 3.04
CA PRO A 291 18.63 -15.52 3.03
C PRO A 291 19.46 -15.96 1.82
N SER A 292 19.20 -17.16 1.27
CA SER A 292 19.88 -17.67 0.08
C SER A 292 19.52 -16.88 -1.20
N VAL A 293 18.27 -16.47 -1.33
CA VAL A 293 17.79 -15.67 -2.48
C VAL A 293 18.30 -14.24 -2.36
N GLU A 294 18.21 -13.64 -1.20
CA GLU A 294 18.78 -12.31 -0.94
C GLU A 294 20.27 -12.25 -1.22
N LYS A 295 21.03 -13.25 -0.78
CA LYS A 295 22.47 -13.34 -1.07
C LYS A 295 22.74 -13.40 -2.56
N THR A 296 22.03 -14.28 -3.29
CA THR A 296 22.19 -14.44 -4.73
C THR A 296 21.86 -13.14 -5.48
N ASN A 297 20.78 -12.45 -5.10
CA ASN A 297 20.41 -11.18 -5.71
C ASN A 297 21.46 -10.09 -5.46
N THR A 298 21.97 -9.99 -4.24
CA THR A 298 23.02 -9.02 -3.88
C THR A 298 24.31 -9.27 -4.68
N GLU A 299 24.77 -10.52 -4.75
CA GLU A 299 25.96 -10.91 -5.52
C GLU A 299 25.77 -10.64 -7.03
N THR A 300 24.58 -10.93 -7.55
CA THR A 300 24.26 -10.69 -8.95
C THR A 300 24.24 -9.20 -9.25
N THR A 301 23.61 -8.40 -8.42
CA THR A 301 23.57 -6.94 -8.58
C THR A 301 24.99 -6.37 -8.58
N GLN A 302 25.82 -6.74 -7.62
CA GLN A 302 27.22 -6.28 -7.55
C GLN A 302 28.02 -6.66 -8.79
N LYS A 303 27.86 -7.89 -9.27
CA LYS A 303 28.60 -8.40 -10.43
C LYS A 303 28.26 -7.69 -11.73
N PHE A 304 27.01 -7.29 -11.92
CA PHE A 304 26.54 -6.75 -13.18
C PHE A 304 26.27 -5.24 -13.14
N TRP A 305 26.53 -4.56 -12.01
CA TRP A 305 26.23 -3.16 -11.86
C TRP A 305 26.94 -2.25 -12.87
N ASP A 306 28.23 -2.44 -13.08
CA ASP A 306 28.99 -1.65 -14.07
C ASP A 306 28.46 -1.79 -15.50
N MET A 307 27.98 -2.99 -15.84
CA MET A 307 27.35 -3.22 -17.14
C MET A 307 25.98 -2.52 -17.22
N ALA A 308 25.21 -2.54 -16.15
CA ALA A 308 23.92 -1.85 -16.06
C ALA A 308 24.09 -0.33 -16.20
N GLU A 309 25.12 0.26 -15.56
CA GLU A 309 25.45 1.69 -15.69
C GLU A 309 25.86 2.05 -17.12
N LYS A 310 26.64 1.23 -17.79
CA LYS A 310 27.01 1.45 -19.19
C LYS A 310 25.79 1.38 -20.12
N LEU A 311 24.89 0.43 -19.89
CA LEU A 311 23.62 0.32 -20.61
C LEU A 311 22.73 1.55 -20.36
N ASN A 312 22.67 2.01 -19.12
CA ASN A 312 21.93 3.20 -18.74
C ASN A 312 22.45 4.44 -19.51
N ALA A 313 23.76 4.67 -19.48
CA ALA A 313 24.40 5.79 -20.19
C ALA A 313 24.21 5.74 -21.72
N ALA A 314 24.09 4.53 -22.29
CA ALA A 314 23.87 4.35 -23.71
C ALA A 314 22.38 4.46 -24.13
N SER A 315 21.44 4.34 -23.20
CA SER A 315 19.99 4.38 -23.46
C SER A 315 19.36 5.73 -23.17
N HIS A 316 20.11 6.64 -22.57
CA HIS A 316 19.72 8.04 -22.32
C HIS A 316 20.10 8.89 -23.51
#